data_106da907130859b9baac879820f21596
#
_entry.id   106da907130859b9baac879820f21596
#
_cell.length_a   1.000
_cell.length_b   1.000
_cell.length_c   1.000
_cell.angle_alpha   90.00
_cell.angle_beta   90.00
_cell.angle_gamma   90.00
#
_symmetry.space_group_name_H-M   'P 1'
#
loop_
_entity.id
_entity.type
_entity.pdbx_description
1 polymer ?
#
loop_
_entity_poly.entity_id
_entity_poly.type
_entity_poly.pdbx_seq_one_letter_code
_entity_poly.pdbx_strand_id
1 'polypeptide(L)'
;MTEVNHRCAVLGKPIAHSLSPVLHNAAYHALHLDDWSYDKHEVGEPDLEGFLESLDPTWSGLSLTMPLKKMIQPYGTPCNTWAKELMVANTAVFDWTKTCVNGNSNIPFIRLYNTDVRGIELAFEHSYQTRAITPKTDRSGTAVIIGNGNTATSALAACVEMSAIGHVIVVARHPEKNADLKPLAERYMPSEQPISIVGMDHAIEALRQADVAINTIPGLAADGIAESLRMPGVRMHGTLLDVVYDPRPTKLMQAWRQQGGIAIGGEQMLLYQAMVQVWLMTGIWDDDPPSGMVDQDCTARLEQAMR
;
A
#
# COMPACT_ATOMS: atom_id res chain seq x y z
N MET A 1 16.11 16.94 -26.23
CA MET A 1 15.77 16.04 -25.09
C MET A 1 16.39 16.69 -23.87
N THR A 2 15.60 16.98 -22.85
CA THR A 2 16.10 17.51 -21.57
C THR A 2 17.00 16.46 -20.95
N GLU A 3 18.15 16.85 -20.41
CA GLU A 3 19.04 15.93 -19.70
C GLU A 3 18.34 15.49 -18.41
N VAL A 4 18.36 14.18 -18.12
CA VAL A 4 17.74 13.63 -16.91
C VAL A 4 18.68 13.84 -15.73
N ASN A 5 18.27 14.68 -14.77
CA ASN A 5 19.04 15.01 -13.57
C ASN A 5 18.51 14.31 -12.32
N HIS A 6 17.27 13.81 -12.37
CA HIS A 6 16.61 13.15 -11.26
C HIS A 6 16.06 11.78 -11.69
N ARG A 7 16.57 10.72 -11.07
CA ARG A 7 16.22 9.35 -11.39
C ARG A 7 15.53 8.69 -10.21
N CYS A 8 14.44 7.99 -10.50
CA CYS A 8 13.74 7.13 -9.53
C CYS A 8 13.41 5.80 -10.20
N ALA A 9 13.15 4.78 -9.41
CA ALA A 9 12.69 3.51 -9.94
C ALA A 9 11.91 2.69 -8.90
N VAL A 10 11.18 1.68 -9.37
CA VAL A 10 10.65 0.61 -8.52
C VAL A 10 11.56 -0.61 -8.59
N LEU A 11 11.89 -1.17 -7.43
CA LEU A 11 12.65 -2.40 -7.28
C LEU A 11 11.77 -3.53 -6.74
N GLY A 12 11.98 -4.74 -7.27
CA GLY A 12 11.32 -5.96 -6.80
C GLY A 12 11.58 -7.13 -7.73
N LYS A 13 11.08 -8.31 -7.37
CA LYS A 13 11.22 -9.52 -8.18
C LYS A 13 10.02 -10.47 -7.97
N PRO A 14 9.21 -10.73 -9.01
CA PRO A 14 9.26 -10.17 -10.36
C PRO A 14 8.77 -8.71 -10.41
N ILE A 15 9.18 -7.93 -11.44
CA ILE A 15 8.83 -6.50 -11.56
C ILE A 15 8.23 -6.12 -12.92
N ALA A 16 8.22 -7.05 -13.87
CA ALA A 16 7.88 -6.78 -15.27
C ALA A 16 6.50 -6.09 -15.44
N HIS A 17 5.52 -6.48 -14.63
CA HIS A 17 4.12 -6.00 -14.70
C HIS A 17 3.84 -4.73 -13.87
N SER A 18 4.88 -4.12 -13.27
CA SER A 18 4.68 -2.91 -12.46
C SER A 18 4.19 -1.75 -13.30
N LEU A 19 3.11 -1.11 -12.85
CA LEU A 19 2.55 0.11 -13.44
C LEU A 19 3.17 1.39 -12.85
N SER A 20 4.04 1.29 -11.83
CA SER A 20 4.66 2.45 -11.19
C SER A 20 5.38 3.38 -12.16
N PRO A 21 6.13 2.91 -13.19
CA PRO A 21 6.76 3.80 -14.16
C PRO A 21 5.76 4.66 -14.93
N VAL A 22 4.62 4.08 -15.33
CA VAL A 22 3.57 4.83 -16.03
C VAL A 22 3.02 5.94 -15.15
N LEU A 23 2.74 5.62 -13.87
CA LEU A 23 2.18 6.55 -12.91
C LEU A 23 3.13 7.71 -12.61
N HIS A 24 4.36 7.40 -12.22
CA HIS A 24 5.33 8.41 -11.80
C HIS A 24 5.74 9.32 -12.97
N ASN A 25 5.99 8.78 -14.16
CA ASN A 25 6.32 9.62 -15.32
C ASN A 25 5.14 10.49 -15.74
N ALA A 26 3.90 10.00 -15.64
CA ALA A 26 2.71 10.82 -15.86
C ALA A 26 2.60 11.95 -14.82
N ALA A 27 2.90 11.65 -13.54
CA ALA A 27 2.95 12.66 -12.48
C ALA A 27 4.03 13.70 -12.74
N TYR A 28 5.25 13.31 -13.10
CA TYR A 28 6.34 14.22 -13.42
C TYR A 28 5.97 15.15 -14.56
N HIS A 29 5.39 14.61 -15.63
CA HIS A 29 4.90 15.41 -16.75
C HIS A 29 3.82 16.42 -16.31
N ALA A 30 2.84 15.98 -15.50
CA ALA A 30 1.77 16.84 -15.00
C ALA A 30 2.27 17.95 -14.06
N LEU A 31 3.41 17.73 -13.39
CA LEU A 31 4.07 18.67 -12.49
C LEU A 31 5.15 19.51 -13.19
N HIS A 32 5.33 19.36 -14.52
CA HIS A 32 6.39 20.04 -15.30
C HIS A 32 7.81 19.74 -14.81
N LEU A 33 8.04 18.50 -14.33
CA LEU A 33 9.34 17.99 -13.89
C LEU A 33 10.02 17.27 -15.07
N ASP A 34 10.43 18.04 -16.09
CA ASP A 34 10.88 17.52 -17.38
C ASP A 34 12.28 16.85 -17.33
N ASP A 35 13.03 17.03 -16.25
CA ASP A 35 14.32 16.43 -15.98
C ASP A 35 14.26 15.23 -15.02
N TRP A 36 13.04 14.77 -14.69
CA TRP A 36 12.79 13.58 -13.86
C TRP A 36 12.47 12.37 -14.73
N SER A 37 12.93 11.21 -14.28
CA SER A 37 12.58 9.92 -14.90
C SER A 37 12.33 8.85 -13.86
N TYR A 38 11.40 7.95 -14.17
CA TYR A 38 11.09 6.80 -13.33
C TYR A 38 11.10 5.51 -14.15
N ASP A 39 11.85 4.52 -13.67
CA ASP A 39 12.03 3.23 -14.33
C ASP A 39 11.69 2.07 -13.39
N LYS A 40 11.95 0.84 -13.81
CA LYS A 40 11.83 -0.38 -13.02
C LYS A 40 13.04 -1.27 -13.20
N HIS A 41 13.53 -1.85 -12.09
CA HIS A 41 14.65 -2.79 -12.11
C HIS A 41 14.28 -4.06 -11.36
N GLU A 42 14.56 -5.22 -11.96
CA GLU A 42 14.39 -6.49 -11.28
C GLU A 42 15.56 -6.73 -10.34
N VAL A 43 15.27 -6.55 -9.02
CA VAL A 43 16.24 -6.69 -7.94
C VAL A 43 15.66 -7.64 -6.90
N GLY A 44 16.38 -8.72 -6.59
CA GLY A 44 16.07 -9.65 -5.52
C GLY A 44 16.82 -9.30 -4.23
N GLU A 45 16.57 -10.09 -3.16
CA GLU A 45 17.24 -9.87 -1.86
C GLU A 45 18.77 -9.86 -1.95
N PRO A 46 19.43 -10.81 -2.64
CA PRO A 46 20.89 -10.84 -2.69
C PRO A 46 21.50 -9.71 -3.53
N ASP A 47 20.71 -9.06 -4.38
CA ASP A 47 21.20 -8.07 -5.33
C ASP A 47 21.04 -6.64 -4.79
N LEU A 48 20.30 -6.45 -3.69
CA LEU A 48 19.90 -5.13 -3.19
C LEU A 48 21.11 -4.25 -2.83
N GLU A 49 22.06 -4.77 -2.06
CA GLU A 49 23.23 -4.01 -1.62
C GLU A 49 24.07 -3.53 -2.81
N GLY A 50 24.40 -4.44 -3.74
CA GLY A 50 25.14 -4.09 -4.94
C GLY A 50 24.41 -3.08 -5.82
N PHE A 51 23.07 -3.13 -5.87
CA PHE A 51 22.28 -2.11 -6.57
C PHE A 51 22.41 -0.75 -5.88
N LEU A 52 22.28 -0.69 -4.55
CA LEU A 52 22.42 0.56 -3.79
C LEU A 52 23.81 1.17 -3.92
N GLU A 53 24.87 0.36 -3.96
CA GLU A 53 26.24 0.80 -4.15
C GLU A 53 26.54 1.33 -5.57
N SER A 54 25.73 0.93 -6.56
CA SER A 54 25.86 1.36 -7.95
C SER A 54 25.18 2.70 -8.25
N LEU A 55 24.44 3.26 -7.28
CA LEU A 55 23.73 4.52 -7.45
C LEU A 55 24.71 5.71 -7.47
N ASP A 56 24.31 6.77 -8.14
CA ASP A 56 25.01 8.04 -8.21
C ASP A 56 24.10 9.20 -7.73
N PRO A 57 24.63 10.43 -7.54
CA PRO A 57 23.84 11.56 -7.05
C PRO A 57 22.65 12.01 -7.91
N THR A 58 22.47 11.46 -9.11
CA THR A 58 21.25 11.71 -9.91
C THR A 58 20.05 10.94 -9.38
N TRP A 59 20.25 9.94 -8.51
CA TRP A 59 19.15 9.19 -7.93
C TRP A 59 18.51 9.93 -6.76
N SER A 60 17.19 10.15 -6.84
CA SER A 60 16.38 10.84 -5.83
C SER A 60 15.64 9.87 -4.91
N GLY A 61 15.26 8.70 -5.39
CA GLY A 61 14.55 7.72 -4.56
C GLY A 61 14.18 6.42 -5.27
N LEU A 62 13.68 5.47 -4.47
CA LEU A 62 13.22 4.17 -4.93
C LEU A 62 11.88 3.82 -4.32
N SER A 63 11.01 3.21 -5.12
CA SER A 63 9.89 2.43 -4.60
C SER A 63 10.30 0.98 -4.45
N LEU A 64 9.80 0.30 -3.43
CA LEU A 64 10.17 -1.06 -3.07
C LEU A 64 8.93 -1.94 -3.02
N THR A 65 8.97 -3.07 -3.74
CA THR A 65 7.95 -4.09 -3.65
C THR A 65 8.57 -5.42 -3.18
N MET A 66 7.80 -6.49 -3.23
CA MET A 66 8.28 -7.82 -2.84
C MET A 66 9.56 -8.21 -3.60
N PRO A 67 10.60 -8.76 -2.91
CA PRO A 67 10.64 -9.06 -1.48
C PRO A 67 11.27 -7.95 -0.62
N LEU A 68 11.56 -6.76 -1.15
CA LEU A 68 12.52 -5.79 -0.62
C LEU A 68 12.02 -4.91 0.53
N LYS A 69 10.70 -4.83 0.80
CA LYS A 69 10.11 -3.89 1.78
C LYS A 69 10.66 -4.03 3.22
N LYS A 70 11.11 -5.23 3.61
CA LYS A 70 11.80 -5.47 4.89
C LYS A 70 13.32 -5.44 4.73
N MET A 71 13.82 -5.85 3.58
CA MET A 71 15.26 -5.98 3.32
C MET A 71 15.99 -4.64 3.26
N ILE A 72 15.28 -3.55 2.95
CA ILE A 72 15.84 -2.19 2.91
C ILE A 72 16.13 -1.61 4.30
N GLN A 73 15.54 -2.14 5.38
CA GLN A 73 15.63 -1.56 6.71
C GLN A 73 17.05 -1.35 7.22
N PRO A 74 18.04 -2.26 7.02
CA PRO A 74 19.42 -2.05 7.46
C PRO A 74 20.13 -0.89 6.77
N TYR A 75 19.63 -0.40 5.64
CA TYR A 75 20.27 0.62 4.82
C TYR A 75 19.74 2.04 5.06
N GLY A 76 18.63 2.18 5.79
CA GLY A 76 17.99 3.48 5.96
C GLY A 76 17.37 3.71 7.33
N THR A 77 16.89 4.92 7.54
CA THR A 77 16.19 5.34 8.76
C THR A 77 14.69 5.45 8.48
N PRO A 78 13.83 4.70 9.18
CA PRO A 78 12.39 4.88 9.10
C PRO A 78 11.98 6.29 9.54
N CYS A 79 11.23 7.02 8.72
CA CYS A 79 10.90 8.42 8.95
C CYS A 79 9.43 8.65 9.32
N ASN A 80 8.48 7.92 8.73
CA ASN A 80 7.09 8.05 9.17
C ASN A 80 6.69 6.98 10.21
N THR A 81 5.56 7.19 10.87
CA THR A 81 5.06 6.33 11.95
C THR A 81 5.00 4.87 11.51
N TRP A 82 4.38 4.61 10.38
CA TRP A 82 4.15 3.24 9.95
C TRP A 82 5.39 2.54 9.40
N ALA A 83 6.36 3.26 8.84
CA ALA A 83 7.66 2.66 8.54
C ALA A 83 8.39 2.22 9.81
N LYS A 84 8.29 3.02 10.89
CA LYS A 84 8.89 2.71 12.21
C LYS A 84 8.20 1.53 12.88
N GLU A 85 6.87 1.58 12.99
CA GLU A 85 6.10 0.59 13.73
C GLU A 85 6.08 -0.79 13.05
N LEU A 86 6.00 -0.80 11.72
CA LEU A 86 5.88 -2.04 10.95
C LEU A 86 7.22 -2.64 10.54
N MET A 87 8.31 -1.84 10.58
CA MET A 87 9.60 -2.19 9.98
C MET A 87 9.44 -2.66 8.52
N VAL A 88 8.55 -1.98 7.79
CA VAL A 88 8.22 -2.22 6.39
C VAL A 88 8.20 -0.89 5.67
N ALA A 89 9.06 -0.73 4.67
CA ALA A 89 9.11 0.46 3.83
C ALA A 89 8.93 0.10 2.36
N ASN A 90 8.05 0.83 1.69
CA ASN A 90 7.87 0.73 0.24
C ASN A 90 8.47 1.93 -0.51
N THR A 91 9.08 2.88 0.23
CA THR A 91 9.65 4.11 -0.33
C THR A 91 10.97 4.42 0.37
N ALA A 92 11.99 4.70 -0.44
CA ALA A 92 13.30 5.18 -0.01
C ALA A 92 13.58 6.52 -0.70
N VAL A 93 13.98 7.53 0.08
CA VAL A 93 14.36 8.86 -0.41
C VAL A 93 15.80 9.11 -0.04
N PHE A 94 16.61 9.57 -0.98
CA PHE A 94 18.05 9.70 -0.83
C PHE A 94 18.49 11.09 -0.39
N ASP A 95 19.47 11.13 0.50
CA ASP A 95 20.18 12.35 0.90
C ASP A 95 21.67 12.13 0.70
N TRP A 96 22.18 12.58 -0.42
CA TRP A 96 23.59 12.43 -0.82
C TRP A 96 24.54 13.33 -0.02
N THR A 97 24.04 14.23 0.80
CA THR A 97 24.85 15.10 1.68
C THR A 97 25.28 14.41 2.97
N LYS A 98 24.70 13.23 3.27
CA LYS A 98 24.92 12.48 4.51
C LYS A 98 25.42 11.06 4.24
N THR A 99 26.12 10.49 5.21
CA THR A 99 26.57 9.10 5.19
C THR A 99 25.43 8.14 5.52
N CYS A 100 25.39 6.99 4.84
CA CYS A 100 24.47 5.90 5.14
C CYS A 100 24.57 5.43 6.61
N VAL A 101 23.45 4.96 7.16
CA VAL A 101 23.35 4.52 8.57
C VAL A 101 24.27 3.36 8.93
N ASN A 102 24.60 2.47 7.99
CA ASN A 102 25.53 1.36 8.20
C ASN A 102 27.02 1.73 7.97
N GLY A 103 27.29 3.01 7.64
CA GLY A 103 28.66 3.52 7.42
C GLY A 103 29.25 3.20 6.05
N ASN A 104 28.49 2.58 5.12
CA ASN A 104 28.94 2.36 3.75
C ASN A 104 28.98 3.70 3.00
N SER A 105 30.17 4.16 2.59
CA SER A 105 30.36 5.45 1.93
C SER A 105 29.86 5.50 0.47
N ASN A 106 29.58 4.33 -0.12
CA ASN A 106 29.07 4.24 -1.50
C ASN A 106 27.53 4.30 -1.56
N ILE A 107 26.86 4.24 -0.39
CA ILE A 107 25.41 4.31 -0.30
C ILE A 107 25.01 5.66 0.32
N PRO A 108 24.03 6.41 -0.24
CA PRO A 108 23.57 7.64 0.35
C PRO A 108 22.87 7.41 1.70
N PHE A 109 22.65 8.44 2.49
CA PHE A 109 21.72 8.36 3.60
C PHE A 109 20.30 8.18 3.06
N ILE A 110 19.59 7.16 3.56
CA ILE A 110 18.27 6.76 3.05
C ILE A 110 17.21 7.03 4.12
N ARG A 111 16.22 7.84 3.75
CA ARG A 111 14.98 8.01 4.53
C ARG A 111 13.95 6.99 4.04
N LEU A 112 13.40 6.20 4.95
CA LEU A 112 12.45 5.13 4.65
C LEU A 112 11.02 5.51 5.06
N TYR A 113 10.06 5.26 4.17
CA TYR A 113 8.66 5.53 4.41
C TYR A 113 7.79 4.33 4.04
N ASN A 114 6.64 4.21 4.71
CA ASN A 114 5.56 3.33 4.30
C ASN A 114 4.41 4.19 3.77
N THR A 115 4.22 4.20 2.46
CA THR A 115 3.13 4.91 1.80
C THR A 115 1.95 4.00 1.46
N ASP A 116 2.07 2.68 1.67
CA ASP A 116 0.97 1.72 1.44
C ASP A 116 -0.21 2.02 2.37
N VAL A 117 0.06 2.33 3.65
CA VAL A 117 -0.98 2.64 4.64
C VAL A 117 -1.84 3.80 4.16
N ARG A 118 -1.19 4.92 3.81
CA ARG A 118 -1.91 6.10 3.32
C ARG A 118 -2.59 5.85 1.98
N GLY A 119 -1.99 5.06 1.11
CA GLY A 119 -2.60 4.63 -0.17
C GLY A 119 -3.91 3.86 0.02
N ILE A 120 -3.98 2.99 1.02
CA ILE A 120 -5.20 2.26 1.38
C ILE A 120 -6.27 3.22 1.92
N GLU A 121 -5.92 4.08 2.87
CA GLU A 121 -6.84 5.08 3.45
C GLU A 121 -7.47 5.95 2.38
N LEU A 122 -6.63 6.57 1.53
CA LEU A 122 -7.06 7.45 0.46
C LEU A 122 -7.97 6.74 -0.56
N ALA A 123 -7.71 5.47 -0.86
CA ALA A 123 -8.58 4.69 -1.75
C ALA A 123 -10.00 4.54 -1.17
N PHE A 124 -10.14 4.30 0.14
CA PHE A 124 -11.44 4.27 0.80
C PHE A 124 -12.07 5.66 0.91
N GLU A 125 -11.32 6.68 1.33
CA GLU A 125 -11.78 8.06 1.42
C GLU A 125 -12.38 8.54 0.07
N HIS A 126 -11.64 8.37 -1.02
CA HIS A 126 -12.11 8.72 -2.37
C HIS A 126 -13.38 7.93 -2.76
N SER A 127 -13.38 6.62 -2.50
CA SER A 127 -14.55 5.78 -2.77
C SER A 127 -15.80 6.24 -2.01
N TYR A 128 -15.65 6.65 -0.77
CA TYR A 128 -16.76 7.15 0.05
C TYR A 128 -17.22 8.53 -0.40
N GLN A 129 -16.29 9.44 -0.68
CA GLN A 129 -16.61 10.78 -1.19
C GLN A 129 -17.38 10.73 -2.50
N THR A 130 -16.89 9.96 -3.48
CA THR A 130 -17.52 9.84 -4.81
C THR A 130 -18.91 9.19 -4.77
N ARG A 131 -19.22 8.43 -3.73
CA ARG A 131 -20.52 7.76 -3.55
C ARG A 131 -21.40 8.41 -2.49
N ALA A 132 -20.97 9.53 -1.92
CA ALA A 132 -21.66 10.22 -0.81
C ALA A 132 -21.94 9.26 0.38
N ILE A 133 -21.00 8.37 0.71
CA ILE A 133 -21.08 7.46 1.84
C ILE A 133 -20.45 8.16 3.05
N THR A 134 -21.17 8.23 4.15
CA THR A 134 -20.63 8.70 5.42
C THR A 134 -20.18 7.51 6.25
N PRO A 135 -18.86 7.35 6.51
CA PRO A 135 -18.39 6.28 7.38
C PRO A 135 -18.88 6.45 8.82
N LYS A 136 -18.99 5.36 9.56
CA LYS A 136 -19.16 5.41 11.01
C LYS A 136 -17.96 6.12 11.67
N THR A 137 -18.16 6.70 12.84
CA THR A 137 -17.09 7.40 13.60
C THR A 137 -16.94 6.88 15.02
N ASP A 138 -17.73 5.86 15.38
CA ASP A 138 -17.85 5.32 16.73
C ASP A 138 -17.06 4.03 16.98
N ARG A 139 -16.19 3.67 16.05
CA ARG A 139 -15.40 2.42 16.06
C ARG A 139 -16.24 1.14 16.22
N SER A 140 -17.49 1.16 15.79
CA SER A 140 -18.38 -0.02 15.83
C SER A 140 -18.23 -0.95 14.62
N GLY A 141 -17.46 -0.52 13.61
CA GLY A 141 -17.28 -1.28 12.37
C GLY A 141 -16.24 -2.39 12.49
N THR A 142 -16.40 -3.38 11.62
CA THR A 142 -15.48 -4.51 11.48
C THR A 142 -14.72 -4.42 10.15
N ALA A 143 -13.40 -4.53 10.20
CA ALA A 143 -12.59 -4.75 9.01
C ALA A 143 -12.19 -6.22 8.88
N VAL A 144 -12.13 -6.71 7.64
CA VAL A 144 -11.64 -8.07 7.33
C VAL A 144 -10.47 -7.97 6.38
N ILE A 145 -9.31 -8.51 6.78
CA ILE A 145 -8.10 -8.55 5.96
C ILE A 145 -7.87 -9.99 5.50
N ILE A 146 -7.82 -10.21 4.19
CA ILE A 146 -7.50 -11.50 3.60
C ILE A 146 -6.00 -11.54 3.32
N GLY A 147 -5.28 -12.40 4.04
CA GLY A 147 -3.83 -12.52 4.01
C GLY A 147 -3.16 -12.00 5.28
N ASN A 148 -1.91 -12.39 5.50
CA ASN A 148 -1.11 -11.99 6.67
C ASN A 148 0.37 -11.69 6.32
N GLY A 149 0.63 -11.22 5.09
CA GLY A 149 1.96 -10.77 4.64
C GLY A 149 2.22 -9.28 4.95
N ASN A 150 3.29 -8.71 4.34
CA ASN A 150 3.67 -7.31 4.54
C ASN A 150 2.54 -6.32 4.17
N THR A 151 1.83 -6.56 3.07
CA THR A 151 0.69 -5.72 2.68
C THR A 151 -0.48 -5.84 3.67
N ALA A 152 -0.70 -7.03 4.26
CA ALA A 152 -1.71 -7.19 5.32
C ALA A 152 -1.35 -6.42 6.59
N THR A 153 -0.06 -6.30 6.91
CA THR A 153 0.39 -5.47 8.03
C THR A 153 0.12 -3.98 7.77
N SER A 154 0.38 -3.50 6.55
CA SER A 154 -0.01 -2.13 6.15
C SER A 154 -1.53 -1.94 6.12
N ALA A 155 -2.30 -2.97 5.71
CA ALA A 155 -3.76 -2.93 5.74
C ALA A 155 -4.31 -2.84 7.18
N LEU A 156 -3.70 -3.57 8.12
CA LEU A 156 -4.05 -3.46 9.54
C LEU A 156 -3.78 -2.05 10.07
N ALA A 157 -2.63 -1.47 9.73
CA ALA A 157 -2.29 -0.10 10.11
C ALA A 157 -3.30 0.92 9.55
N ALA A 158 -3.72 0.78 8.29
CA ALA A 158 -4.78 1.61 7.71
C ALA A 158 -6.12 1.43 8.44
N CYS A 159 -6.49 0.20 8.81
CA CYS A 159 -7.70 -0.04 9.60
C CYS A 159 -7.65 0.60 11.00
N VAL A 160 -6.47 0.67 11.61
CA VAL A 160 -6.25 1.35 12.90
C VAL A 160 -6.53 2.85 12.79
N GLU A 161 -6.10 3.49 11.71
CA GLU A 161 -6.35 4.93 11.44
C GLU A 161 -7.82 5.22 11.11
N MET A 162 -8.55 4.27 10.55
CA MET A 162 -9.97 4.45 10.23
C MET A 162 -10.81 4.57 11.49
N SER A 163 -11.38 5.75 11.75
CA SER A 163 -12.26 6.01 12.90
C SER A 163 -13.52 5.12 12.97
N ALA A 164 -13.89 4.53 11.84
CA ALA A 164 -15.02 3.61 11.74
C ALA A 164 -14.74 2.23 12.36
N ILE A 165 -13.47 1.79 12.39
CA ILE A 165 -13.10 0.39 12.67
C ILE A 165 -12.71 0.20 14.14
N GLY A 166 -13.39 -0.71 14.83
CA GLY A 166 -13.09 -1.11 16.21
C GLY A 166 -12.67 -2.57 16.36
N HIS A 167 -12.88 -3.39 15.32
CA HIS A 167 -12.45 -4.79 15.30
C HIS A 167 -11.90 -5.17 13.94
N VAL A 168 -10.83 -5.98 13.93
CA VAL A 168 -10.20 -6.50 12.69
C VAL A 168 -10.21 -8.03 12.73
N ILE A 169 -10.67 -8.65 11.66
CA ILE A 169 -10.56 -10.11 11.45
C ILE A 169 -9.55 -10.34 10.35
N VAL A 170 -8.47 -11.04 10.66
CA VAL A 170 -7.48 -11.47 9.66
C VAL A 170 -7.77 -12.91 9.25
N VAL A 171 -8.01 -13.11 7.97
CA VAL A 171 -8.26 -14.43 7.38
C VAL A 171 -7.00 -14.88 6.67
N ALA A 172 -6.36 -15.96 7.13
CA ALA A 172 -5.08 -16.40 6.59
C ALA A 172 -5.00 -17.92 6.43
N ARG A 173 -4.21 -18.36 5.44
CA ARG A 173 -3.90 -19.78 5.23
C ARG A 173 -3.08 -20.37 6.38
N HIS A 174 -2.25 -19.54 6.98
CA HIS A 174 -1.37 -19.85 8.09
C HIS A 174 -1.56 -18.80 9.19
N PRO A 175 -2.60 -18.93 10.04
CA PRO A 175 -2.92 -17.94 11.08
C PRO A 175 -1.77 -17.72 12.09
N GLU A 176 -0.91 -18.71 12.26
CA GLU A 176 0.26 -18.66 13.15
C GLU A 176 1.43 -17.81 12.64
N LYS A 177 1.41 -17.45 11.34
CA LYS A 177 2.43 -16.59 10.74
C LYS A 177 2.13 -15.12 10.99
N ASN A 178 3.19 -14.30 11.01
CA ASN A 178 3.14 -12.87 11.29
C ASN A 178 2.60 -12.55 12.70
N ALA A 179 3.42 -12.89 13.68
CA ALA A 179 3.12 -12.65 15.10
C ALA A 179 2.94 -11.16 15.47
N ASP A 180 3.38 -10.23 14.59
CA ASP A 180 3.36 -8.79 14.85
C ASP A 180 1.96 -8.17 14.72
N LEU A 181 1.02 -8.83 14.02
CA LEU A 181 -0.32 -8.29 13.77
C LEU A 181 -1.12 -8.07 15.06
N LYS A 182 -1.06 -9.05 15.99
CA LYS A 182 -1.82 -8.98 17.24
C LYS A 182 -1.31 -7.87 18.17
N PRO A 183 -0.02 -7.78 18.49
CA PRO A 183 0.53 -6.68 19.29
C PRO A 183 0.28 -5.30 18.67
N LEU A 184 0.29 -5.18 17.34
CA LEU A 184 0.00 -3.94 16.65
C LEU A 184 -1.44 -3.48 16.89
N ALA A 185 -2.42 -4.36 16.69
CA ALA A 185 -3.83 -4.03 16.93
C ALA A 185 -4.07 -3.69 18.42
N GLU A 186 -3.54 -4.47 19.36
CA GLU A 186 -3.67 -4.26 20.79
C GLU A 186 -3.08 -2.92 21.24
N ARG A 187 -2.02 -2.44 20.59
CA ARG A 187 -1.39 -1.15 20.90
C ARG A 187 -2.23 0.05 20.46
N TYR A 188 -2.86 -0.03 19.31
CA TYR A 188 -3.47 1.13 18.66
C TYR A 188 -4.99 1.16 18.67
N MET A 189 -5.64 0.05 18.93
CA MET A 189 -7.10 -0.02 18.96
C MET A 189 -7.63 -0.13 20.40
N PRO A 190 -8.50 0.81 20.83
CA PRO A 190 -9.01 0.84 22.20
C PRO A 190 -10.18 -0.14 22.40
N SER A 191 -9.96 -1.42 22.17
CA SER A 191 -10.95 -2.50 22.32
C SER A 191 -10.36 -3.64 23.15
N GLU A 192 -11.19 -4.35 23.90
CA GLU A 192 -10.76 -5.55 24.65
C GLU A 192 -10.32 -6.70 23.73
N GLN A 193 -10.91 -6.76 22.54
CA GLN A 193 -10.56 -7.74 21.50
C GLN A 193 -10.44 -7.05 20.15
N PRO A 194 -9.35 -6.31 19.90
CA PRO A 194 -9.24 -5.51 18.69
C PRO A 194 -9.03 -6.34 17.43
N ILE A 195 -8.54 -7.57 17.56
CA ILE A 195 -8.19 -8.43 16.44
C ILE A 195 -8.52 -9.91 16.68
N SER A 196 -8.99 -10.58 15.64
CA SER A 196 -9.12 -12.03 15.56
C SER A 196 -8.33 -12.52 14.32
N ILE A 197 -7.64 -13.66 14.45
CA ILE A 197 -6.94 -14.28 13.31
C ILE A 197 -7.51 -15.68 13.12
N VAL A 198 -8.05 -15.93 11.94
CA VAL A 198 -8.79 -17.17 11.62
C VAL A 198 -8.28 -17.83 10.34
N GLY A 199 -8.60 -19.09 10.16
CA GLY A 199 -8.30 -19.86 8.95
C GLY A 199 -9.17 -19.46 7.75
N MET A 200 -8.74 -19.87 6.55
CA MET A 200 -9.46 -19.59 5.30
C MET A 200 -10.85 -20.23 5.23
N ASP A 201 -11.11 -21.27 6.00
CA ASP A 201 -12.41 -21.92 6.16
C ASP A 201 -13.46 -21.01 6.79
N HIS A 202 -13.05 -20.00 7.57
CA HIS A 202 -13.91 -18.97 8.16
C HIS A 202 -14.08 -17.72 7.29
N ALA A 203 -13.49 -17.69 6.06
CA ALA A 203 -13.47 -16.49 5.22
C ALA A 203 -14.87 -15.90 4.98
N ILE A 204 -15.84 -16.72 4.59
CA ILE A 204 -17.20 -16.23 4.26
C ILE A 204 -17.93 -15.70 5.49
N GLU A 205 -17.77 -16.34 6.64
CA GLU A 205 -18.36 -15.90 7.90
C GLU A 205 -17.79 -14.53 8.31
N ALA A 206 -16.45 -14.37 8.23
CA ALA A 206 -15.80 -13.11 8.52
C ALA A 206 -16.24 -12.01 7.53
N LEU A 207 -16.23 -12.28 6.23
CA LEU A 207 -16.55 -11.30 5.19
C LEU A 207 -18.00 -10.80 5.27
N ARG A 208 -18.95 -11.61 5.78
CA ARG A 208 -20.32 -11.17 6.02
C ARG A 208 -20.45 -10.05 7.07
N GLN A 209 -19.48 -9.95 7.98
CA GLN A 209 -19.44 -8.95 9.04
C GLN A 209 -18.69 -7.67 8.63
N ALA A 210 -18.04 -7.69 7.45
CA ALA A 210 -17.13 -6.63 7.04
C ALA A 210 -17.88 -5.35 6.64
N ASP A 211 -17.62 -4.24 7.33
CA ASP A 211 -17.87 -2.89 6.84
C ASP A 211 -16.76 -2.50 5.83
N VAL A 212 -15.52 -2.94 6.10
CA VAL A 212 -14.35 -2.81 5.25
C VAL A 212 -13.74 -4.19 5.02
N ALA A 213 -13.42 -4.53 3.79
CA ALA A 213 -12.65 -5.73 3.47
C ALA A 213 -11.42 -5.35 2.63
N ILE A 214 -10.26 -5.96 2.90
CA ILE A 214 -9.02 -5.71 2.17
C ILE A 214 -8.42 -7.05 1.76
N ASN A 215 -8.41 -7.34 0.46
CA ASN A 215 -7.72 -8.51 -0.06
C ASN A 215 -6.25 -8.18 -0.32
N THR A 216 -5.33 -8.87 0.36
CA THR A 216 -3.88 -8.68 0.23
C THR A 216 -3.15 -9.91 -0.32
N ILE A 217 -3.87 -11.00 -0.64
CA ILE A 217 -3.26 -12.19 -1.23
C ILE A 217 -3.09 -12.02 -2.75
N PRO A 218 -1.92 -12.40 -3.30
CA PRO A 218 -1.58 -12.12 -4.68
C PRO A 218 -2.28 -13.03 -5.69
N GLY A 219 -2.36 -12.55 -6.92
CA GLY A 219 -2.78 -13.32 -8.07
C GLY A 219 -4.21 -13.84 -7.94
N LEU A 220 -4.44 -15.09 -8.34
CA LEU A 220 -5.75 -15.74 -8.34
C LEU A 220 -6.06 -16.50 -7.02
N ALA A 221 -5.27 -16.27 -5.96
CA ALA A 221 -5.42 -17.02 -4.70
C ALA A 221 -6.76 -16.72 -3.98
N ALA A 222 -7.43 -15.61 -4.30
CA ALA A 222 -8.76 -15.28 -3.78
C ALA A 222 -9.92 -15.88 -4.61
N ASP A 223 -9.66 -16.58 -5.71
CA ASP A 223 -10.71 -17.12 -6.59
C ASP A 223 -11.66 -18.09 -5.88
N GLY A 224 -11.14 -18.94 -4.99
CA GLY A 224 -11.96 -19.84 -4.19
C GLY A 224 -12.92 -19.11 -3.24
N ILE A 225 -12.50 -17.98 -2.69
CA ILE A 225 -13.38 -17.09 -1.90
C ILE A 225 -14.47 -16.50 -2.81
N ALA A 226 -14.09 -16.04 -4.00
CA ALA A 226 -15.02 -15.50 -4.98
C ALA A 226 -16.11 -16.49 -5.38
N GLU A 227 -15.75 -17.76 -5.57
CA GLU A 227 -16.69 -18.85 -5.85
C GLU A 227 -17.65 -19.09 -4.67
N SER A 228 -17.12 -19.10 -3.45
CA SER A 228 -17.94 -19.25 -2.23
C SER A 228 -18.89 -18.08 -2.02
N LEU A 229 -18.50 -16.85 -2.36
CA LEU A 229 -19.37 -15.67 -2.28
C LEU A 229 -20.58 -15.78 -3.23
N ARG A 230 -20.48 -16.50 -4.34
CA ARG A 230 -21.60 -16.69 -5.30
C ARG A 230 -22.66 -17.68 -4.84
N MET A 231 -22.44 -18.36 -3.72
CA MET A 231 -23.42 -19.30 -3.19
C MET A 231 -24.73 -18.62 -2.78
N PRO A 232 -25.89 -19.31 -2.95
CA PRO A 232 -27.18 -18.77 -2.55
C PRO A 232 -27.21 -18.33 -1.08
N GLY A 233 -27.85 -17.17 -0.80
CA GLY A 233 -28.00 -16.65 0.55
C GLY A 233 -26.81 -15.89 1.12
N VAL A 234 -25.71 -15.75 0.35
CA VAL A 234 -24.60 -14.85 0.71
C VAL A 234 -24.99 -13.41 0.33
N ARG A 235 -24.72 -12.46 1.21
CA ARG A 235 -24.89 -11.02 0.94
C ARG A 235 -23.70 -10.27 1.52
N MET A 236 -23.25 -9.25 0.80
CA MET A 236 -22.18 -8.33 1.23
C MET A 236 -22.76 -6.92 1.32
N HIS A 237 -22.32 -6.16 2.31
CA HIS A 237 -22.79 -4.77 2.52
C HIS A 237 -21.63 -3.77 2.57
N GLY A 238 -20.43 -4.23 2.90
CA GLY A 238 -19.27 -3.35 3.06
C GLY A 238 -18.53 -3.02 1.76
N THR A 239 -17.45 -2.31 1.91
CA THR A 239 -16.55 -1.92 0.82
C THR A 239 -15.31 -2.80 0.82
N LEU A 240 -15.05 -3.48 -0.30
CA LEU A 240 -13.83 -4.27 -0.54
C LEU A 240 -12.81 -3.42 -1.29
N LEU A 241 -11.58 -3.38 -0.81
CA LEU A 241 -10.39 -3.05 -1.59
C LEU A 241 -9.67 -4.35 -1.96
N ASP A 242 -9.55 -4.63 -3.25
CA ASP A 242 -8.71 -5.73 -3.73
C ASP A 242 -7.37 -5.14 -4.22
N VAL A 243 -6.27 -5.40 -3.52
CA VAL A 243 -4.96 -4.83 -3.89
C VAL A 243 -4.41 -5.36 -5.22
N VAL A 244 -5.01 -6.43 -5.76
CA VAL A 244 -4.69 -6.96 -7.08
C VAL A 244 -5.25 -6.01 -8.15
N TYR A 245 -4.39 -5.55 -9.06
CA TYR A 245 -4.75 -4.65 -10.16
C TYR A 245 -4.64 -5.28 -11.55
N ASP A 246 -4.16 -6.53 -11.62
CA ASP A 246 -4.10 -7.32 -12.86
C ASP A 246 -4.37 -8.80 -12.56
N PRO A 247 -5.41 -9.44 -13.15
CA PRO A 247 -6.45 -8.85 -13.99
C PRO A 247 -7.42 -7.95 -13.22
N ARG A 248 -8.09 -7.02 -13.92
CA ARG A 248 -9.11 -6.14 -13.33
C ARG A 248 -10.38 -6.07 -14.21
N PRO A 249 -11.60 -6.15 -13.58
CA PRO A 249 -11.81 -6.49 -12.18
C PRO A 249 -11.46 -7.96 -11.89
N THR A 250 -11.01 -8.24 -10.68
CA THR A 250 -10.78 -9.62 -10.21
C THR A 250 -12.11 -10.39 -10.04
N LYS A 251 -12.05 -11.71 -9.96
CA LYS A 251 -13.25 -12.52 -9.67
C LYS A 251 -13.84 -12.17 -8.30
N LEU A 252 -12.98 -11.86 -7.32
CA LEU A 252 -13.42 -11.45 -5.98
C LEU A 252 -14.21 -10.15 -6.03
N MET A 253 -13.70 -9.11 -6.72
CA MET A 253 -14.42 -7.85 -6.92
C MET A 253 -15.79 -8.06 -7.60
N GLN A 254 -15.83 -8.91 -8.64
CA GLN A 254 -17.07 -9.22 -9.35
C GLN A 254 -18.09 -9.91 -8.43
N ALA A 255 -17.66 -10.94 -7.70
CA ALA A 255 -18.51 -11.66 -6.77
C ALA A 255 -19.01 -10.76 -5.65
N TRP A 256 -18.14 -9.90 -5.09
CA TRP A 256 -18.49 -8.93 -4.06
C TRP A 256 -19.61 -7.98 -4.50
N ARG A 257 -19.46 -7.39 -5.70
CA ARG A 257 -20.48 -6.51 -6.28
C ARG A 257 -21.81 -7.23 -6.56
N GLN A 258 -21.76 -8.46 -7.07
CA GLN A 258 -22.95 -9.30 -7.32
C GLN A 258 -23.72 -9.59 -6.03
N GLN A 259 -23.06 -9.61 -4.88
CA GLN A 259 -23.70 -9.83 -3.58
C GLN A 259 -24.13 -8.53 -2.85
N GLY A 260 -23.99 -7.38 -3.50
CA GLY A 260 -24.49 -6.09 -3.03
C GLY A 260 -23.45 -5.16 -2.40
N GLY A 261 -22.18 -5.58 -2.27
CA GLY A 261 -21.11 -4.76 -1.74
C GLY A 261 -20.48 -3.84 -2.78
N ILE A 262 -19.68 -2.90 -2.30
CA ILE A 262 -18.87 -1.99 -3.12
C ILE A 262 -17.48 -2.59 -3.28
N ALA A 263 -16.87 -2.51 -4.46
CA ALA A 263 -15.49 -2.96 -4.66
C ALA A 263 -14.63 -1.88 -5.31
N ILE A 264 -13.47 -1.63 -4.70
CA ILE A 264 -12.39 -0.75 -5.12
C ILE A 264 -11.29 -1.64 -5.69
N GLY A 265 -10.73 -1.29 -6.85
CA GLY A 265 -9.60 -2.01 -7.42
C GLY A 265 -8.26 -1.53 -6.88
N GLY A 266 -7.25 -2.40 -6.95
CA GLY A 266 -5.90 -2.14 -6.47
C GLY A 266 -5.20 -0.98 -7.17
N GLU A 267 -5.65 -0.61 -8.37
CA GLU A 267 -5.18 0.57 -9.08
C GLU A 267 -5.41 1.86 -8.29
N GLN A 268 -6.46 1.94 -7.46
CA GLN A 268 -6.70 3.12 -6.62
C GLN A 268 -5.65 3.21 -5.48
N MET A 269 -5.39 2.11 -4.80
CA MET A 269 -4.31 2.07 -3.80
C MET A 269 -2.96 2.37 -4.44
N LEU A 270 -2.68 1.80 -5.62
CA LEU A 270 -1.44 2.03 -6.35
C LEU A 270 -1.26 3.50 -6.72
N LEU A 271 -2.34 4.16 -7.17
CA LEU A 271 -2.36 5.59 -7.47
C LEU A 271 -1.99 6.42 -6.24
N TYR A 272 -2.73 6.26 -5.16
CA TYR A 272 -2.57 7.14 -4.00
C TYR A 272 -1.22 6.94 -3.28
N GLN A 273 -0.73 5.70 -3.16
CA GLN A 273 0.61 5.48 -2.62
C GLN A 273 1.71 6.07 -3.52
N ALA A 274 1.52 6.04 -4.85
CA ALA A 274 2.47 6.62 -5.79
C ALA A 274 2.47 8.16 -5.72
N MET A 275 1.33 8.79 -5.49
CA MET A 275 1.25 10.24 -5.27
C MET A 275 2.07 10.66 -4.04
N VAL A 276 1.92 9.94 -2.92
CA VAL A 276 2.72 10.20 -1.71
C VAL A 276 4.21 10.00 -2.01
N GLN A 277 4.57 8.97 -2.78
CA GLN A 277 5.96 8.74 -3.22
C GLN A 277 6.51 9.88 -4.07
N VAL A 278 5.73 10.38 -5.02
CA VAL A 278 6.15 11.55 -5.84
C VAL A 278 6.46 12.73 -4.95
N TRP A 279 5.59 13.08 -4.01
CA TRP A 279 5.83 14.22 -3.12
C TRP A 279 7.09 14.06 -2.27
N LEU A 280 7.30 12.88 -1.69
CA LEU A 280 8.47 12.58 -0.87
C LEU A 280 9.77 12.62 -1.71
N MET A 281 9.78 12.01 -2.90
CA MET A 281 10.96 11.93 -3.77
C MET A 281 11.32 13.28 -4.39
N THR A 282 10.33 14.11 -4.70
CA THR A 282 10.55 15.45 -5.26
C THR A 282 10.82 16.53 -4.21
N GLY A 283 10.67 16.21 -2.91
CA GLY A 283 10.84 17.16 -1.83
C GLY A 283 9.72 18.18 -1.71
N ILE A 284 8.59 18.00 -2.39
CA ILE A 284 7.40 18.84 -2.23
C ILE A 284 6.86 18.71 -0.80
N TRP A 285 7.03 17.53 -0.18
CA TRP A 285 6.70 17.26 1.22
C TRP A 285 7.84 16.52 1.89
N ASP A 286 8.21 16.94 3.10
CA ASP A 286 9.29 16.30 3.89
C ASP A 286 8.76 15.15 4.77
N ASP A 287 7.45 15.12 5.06
CA ASP A 287 6.76 14.11 5.88
C ASP A 287 5.49 13.60 5.18
N ASP A 288 4.84 12.58 5.73
CA ASP A 288 3.53 12.13 5.25
C ASP A 288 2.55 13.31 5.24
N PRO A 289 1.85 13.56 4.12
CA PRO A 289 0.88 14.63 4.05
C PRO A 289 -0.22 14.36 5.09
N PRO A 290 -0.61 15.37 5.90
CA PRO A 290 -1.67 15.20 6.87
C PRO A 290 -2.98 14.77 6.20
N SER A 291 -3.79 13.97 6.91
CA SER A 291 -5.11 13.56 6.44
C SER A 291 -5.93 14.78 6.01
N GLY A 292 -6.44 14.75 4.77
CA GLY A 292 -7.24 15.83 4.18
C GLY A 292 -6.46 16.84 3.32
N MET A 293 -5.12 16.76 3.24
CA MET A 293 -4.30 17.67 2.40
C MET A 293 -3.79 17.00 1.11
N VAL A 294 -4.60 16.18 0.47
CA VAL A 294 -4.32 15.84 -0.92
C VAL A 294 -4.74 17.06 -1.74
N ASP A 295 -3.78 17.72 -2.39
CA ASP A 295 -4.12 18.78 -3.36
C ASP A 295 -5.07 18.17 -4.40
N GLN A 296 -6.33 18.59 -4.36
CA GLN A 296 -7.38 18.05 -5.22
C GLN A 296 -7.05 18.26 -6.70
N ASP A 297 -6.37 19.33 -7.05
CA ASP A 297 -5.96 19.60 -8.43
C ASP A 297 -4.83 18.65 -8.87
N CYS A 298 -3.85 18.40 -8.02
CA CYS A 298 -2.79 17.43 -8.30
C CYS A 298 -3.34 16.01 -8.38
N THR A 299 -4.24 15.63 -7.47
CA THR A 299 -4.94 14.34 -7.49
C THR A 299 -5.71 14.16 -8.79
N ALA A 300 -6.52 15.14 -9.18
CA ALA A 300 -7.33 15.07 -10.39
C ALA A 300 -6.46 14.95 -11.66
N ARG A 301 -5.35 15.68 -11.73
CA ARG A 301 -4.39 15.57 -12.85
C ARG A 301 -3.73 14.20 -12.93
N LEU A 302 -3.33 13.64 -11.79
CA LEU A 302 -2.73 12.30 -11.73
C LEU A 302 -3.75 11.21 -12.08
N GLU A 303 -4.97 11.29 -11.58
CA GLU A 303 -6.06 10.38 -11.97
C GLU A 303 -6.36 10.45 -13.46
N GLN A 304 -6.37 11.65 -14.05
CA GLN A 304 -6.57 11.82 -15.48
C GLN A 304 -5.42 11.24 -16.32
N ALA A 305 -4.19 11.36 -15.85
CA ALA A 305 -3.02 10.82 -16.52
C ALA A 305 -2.94 9.27 -16.46
N MET A 306 -3.65 8.65 -15.50
CA MET A 306 -3.71 7.19 -15.33
C MET A 306 -4.84 6.51 -16.11
N ARG A 307 -5.81 7.25 -16.63
CA ARG A 307 -6.91 6.75 -17.46
C ARG A 307 -6.47 6.56 -18.90
#